data_e15e621d790b2d1093572a354b11bbe1
#
_entry.id   e15e621d790b2d1093572a354b11bbe1
#
_cell.length_a   1.000
_cell.length_b   1.000
_cell.length_c   1.000
_cell.angle_alpha   90.00
_cell.angle_beta   90.00
_cell.angle_gamma   90.00
#
_symmetry.space_group_name_H-M   'P 1'
#
loop_
_entity.id
_entity.type
_entity.pdbx_description
1 polymer ?
#
loop_
_entity_poly.entity_id
_entity_poly.type
_entity_poly.pdbx_seq_one_letter_code
_entity_poly.pdbx_strand_id
1 'polypeptide(L)'
;MRSNAPNGANGIWMGKIKLGNVNLEYYRLFYEVAKRGSLTRAASHLSISQPAVSQSLKQLEDTLSCKLFIRASKGIKLTKEGELLFPYAEQICAQADMGEKKLAQILNLENGEIRIGASDMTLQFFLLPYLERFHERYPAIQVKVSNAPTPETLDFLRTGNIDFGIISTPFTSHADLNVIDVREIEDIYVAGRKFIQYKNRMLELKDLEKMPLIFLEGNTSTRKFMEEFLNKHGVNVKPEFELATSDMIVQFAGRSLGVGCVMRDFAQQQLDDGTLFALRFRTMIPKRKIAVVTDPRIPVSAAGEKLLDMIMADLKPAASLHNN
;
A
#
# COMPACT_ATOMS: atom_id res chain seq x y z
N MET A 1 -29.31 42.54 -50.92
CA MET A 1 -28.40 43.28 -50.04
C MET A 1 -27.95 42.34 -48.92
N ARG A 2 -26.66 42.14 -48.78
CA ARG A 2 -26.00 41.14 -47.94
C ARG A 2 -25.93 41.64 -46.51
N SER A 3 -26.30 40.82 -45.54
CA SER A 3 -26.01 41.05 -44.10
C SER A 3 -24.99 40.05 -43.64
N ASN A 4 -23.84 40.57 -43.25
CA ASN A 4 -22.77 39.85 -42.62
C ASN A 4 -23.12 39.70 -41.13
N ALA A 5 -23.14 38.47 -40.61
CA ALA A 5 -23.08 38.17 -39.19
C ALA A 5 -21.62 37.81 -38.83
N PRO A 6 -21.06 38.29 -37.73
CA PRO A 6 -19.71 37.89 -37.31
C PRO A 6 -19.74 36.58 -36.54
N ASN A 7 -18.97 35.62 -36.98
CA ASN A 7 -18.61 34.41 -36.27
C ASN A 7 -17.81 34.76 -35.00
N GLY A 8 -18.46 34.62 -33.87
CA GLY A 8 -17.81 34.59 -32.56
C GLY A 8 -17.39 33.15 -32.18
N ALA A 9 -16.23 32.71 -32.67
CA ALA A 9 -15.62 31.50 -32.12
C ALA A 9 -14.94 31.84 -30.81
N ASN A 10 -15.51 31.40 -29.73
CA ASN A 10 -14.86 31.32 -28.42
C ASN A 10 -13.65 30.38 -28.54
N GLY A 11 -12.48 30.93 -28.87
CA GLY A 11 -11.22 30.27 -28.79
C GLY A 11 -10.85 30.08 -27.31
N ILE A 12 -11.12 28.90 -26.78
CA ILE A 12 -10.47 28.41 -25.58
C ILE A 12 -8.97 28.38 -25.87
N TRP A 13 -8.20 29.14 -25.15
CA TRP A 13 -6.74 29.19 -25.19
C TRP A 13 -6.19 27.84 -24.76
N MET A 14 -6.22 26.81 -25.60
CA MET A 14 -5.33 25.67 -25.54
C MET A 14 -4.00 26.13 -26.15
N GLY A 15 -3.05 26.48 -25.29
CA GLY A 15 -1.67 26.73 -25.64
C GLY A 15 -1.17 25.60 -26.55
N LYS A 16 -0.26 25.91 -27.48
CA LYS A 16 0.28 25.11 -28.58
C LYS A 16 1.00 23.82 -28.17
N ILE A 17 0.37 22.98 -27.36
CA ILE A 17 0.88 21.63 -27.07
C ILE A 17 0.44 20.75 -28.24
N LYS A 18 1.37 20.34 -29.08
CA LYS A 18 1.14 19.29 -30.06
C LYS A 18 1.09 17.97 -29.34
N LEU A 19 -0.09 17.58 -28.84
CA LEU A 19 -0.34 16.27 -28.22
C LEU A 19 0.08 15.17 -29.21
N GLY A 20 0.84 14.18 -28.71
CA GLY A 20 1.20 12.97 -29.45
C GLY A 20 2.58 12.97 -30.12
N ASN A 21 3.36 14.07 -30.08
CA ASN A 21 4.68 14.14 -30.71
C ASN A 21 5.88 14.15 -29.75
N VAL A 22 5.64 13.81 -28.47
CA VAL A 22 6.73 13.75 -27.48
C VAL A 22 7.31 12.35 -27.43
N ASN A 23 8.63 12.23 -27.56
CA ASN A 23 9.33 10.98 -27.36
C ASN A 23 9.19 10.55 -25.88
N LEU A 24 8.74 9.32 -25.64
CA LEU A 24 8.56 8.75 -24.28
C LEU A 24 9.87 8.73 -23.48
N GLU A 25 11.02 8.64 -24.15
CA GLU A 25 12.32 8.73 -23.49
C GLU A 25 12.52 10.08 -22.75
N TYR A 26 11.92 11.15 -23.25
CA TYR A 26 11.99 12.45 -22.56
C TYR A 26 11.21 12.47 -21.25
N TYR A 27 10.09 11.73 -21.17
CA TYR A 27 9.36 11.55 -19.91
C TYR A 27 10.15 10.70 -18.92
N ARG A 28 10.85 9.68 -19.37
CA ARG A 28 11.75 8.88 -18.55
C ARG A 28 12.90 9.72 -17.98
N LEU A 29 13.55 10.52 -18.81
CA LEU A 29 14.60 11.44 -18.39
C LEU A 29 14.08 12.47 -17.39
N PHE A 30 12.91 13.04 -17.63
CA PHE A 30 12.24 13.97 -16.74
C PHE A 30 12.00 13.32 -15.36
N TYR A 31 11.41 12.14 -15.33
CA TYR A 31 11.14 11.39 -14.10
C TYR A 31 12.42 11.11 -13.31
N GLU A 32 13.47 10.60 -13.96
CA GLU A 32 14.74 10.28 -13.29
C GLU A 32 15.45 11.51 -12.73
N VAL A 33 15.39 12.63 -13.46
CA VAL A 33 15.97 13.90 -12.98
C VAL A 33 15.17 14.45 -11.81
N ALA A 34 13.84 14.41 -11.84
CA ALA A 34 12.98 14.86 -10.78
C ALA A 34 13.20 14.03 -9.50
N LYS A 35 13.20 12.71 -9.62
CA LYS A 35 13.41 11.77 -8.53
C LYS A 35 14.76 11.94 -7.82
N ARG A 36 15.83 12.26 -8.57
CA ARG A 36 17.19 12.38 -8.04
C ARG A 36 17.59 13.81 -7.66
N GLY A 37 16.83 14.80 -8.10
CA GLY A 37 17.12 16.23 -7.90
C GLY A 37 18.43 16.70 -8.51
N SER A 38 18.99 15.96 -9.50
CA SER A 38 20.29 16.25 -10.08
C SER A 38 20.45 15.66 -11.49
N LEU A 39 20.80 16.50 -12.46
CA LEU A 39 21.10 16.07 -13.83
C LEU A 39 22.26 15.07 -13.89
N THR A 40 23.33 15.31 -13.11
CA THR A 40 24.50 14.44 -13.10
C THR A 40 24.18 13.06 -12.55
N ARG A 41 23.43 12.99 -11.43
CA ARG A 41 23.02 11.71 -10.84
C ARG A 41 22.08 10.92 -11.76
N ALA A 42 21.17 11.62 -12.44
CA ALA A 42 20.28 11.00 -13.41
C ALA A 42 21.07 10.47 -14.62
N ALA A 43 21.98 11.25 -15.16
CA ALA A 43 22.88 10.86 -16.27
C ALA A 43 23.70 9.62 -15.94
N SER A 44 24.33 9.58 -14.75
CA SER A 44 25.09 8.41 -14.27
C SER A 44 24.20 7.17 -14.13
N HIS A 45 22.97 7.32 -13.60
CA HIS A 45 22.05 6.21 -13.46
C HIS A 45 21.59 5.64 -14.80
N LEU A 46 21.35 6.52 -15.78
CA LEU A 46 20.91 6.12 -17.11
C LEU A 46 22.05 5.75 -18.06
N SER A 47 23.31 5.81 -17.58
CA SER A 47 24.52 5.54 -18.35
C SER A 47 24.64 6.39 -19.63
N ILE A 48 24.22 7.67 -19.53
CA ILE A 48 24.33 8.66 -20.63
C ILE A 48 25.04 9.92 -20.15
N SER A 49 25.42 10.79 -21.10
CA SER A 49 26.10 12.04 -20.74
C SER A 49 25.13 13.09 -20.16
N GLN A 50 25.59 13.88 -19.19
CA GLN A 50 24.79 14.97 -18.62
C GLN A 50 24.34 16.03 -19.67
N PRO A 51 25.15 16.40 -20.70
CA PRO A 51 24.68 17.24 -21.77
C PRO A 51 23.49 16.65 -22.54
N ALA A 52 23.47 15.33 -22.79
CA ALA A 52 22.37 14.66 -23.47
C ALA A 52 21.08 14.74 -22.64
N VAL A 53 21.14 14.49 -21.31
CA VAL A 53 20.00 14.69 -20.39
C VAL A 53 19.48 16.11 -20.47
N SER A 54 20.38 17.11 -20.39
CA SER A 54 20.00 18.53 -20.41
C SER A 54 19.33 18.92 -21.74
N GLN A 55 19.85 18.42 -22.88
CA GLN A 55 19.28 18.68 -24.18
C GLN A 55 17.88 18.07 -24.34
N SER A 56 17.70 16.81 -23.92
CA SER A 56 16.43 16.11 -24.01
C SER A 56 15.37 16.76 -23.14
N LEU A 57 15.73 17.19 -21.92
CA LEU A 57 14.81 17.93 -21.05
C LEU A 57 14.41 19.27 -21.66
N LYS A 58 15.36 20.02 -22.25
CA LYS A 58 15.06 21.25 -22.96
C LYS A 58 14.08 21.00 -24.09
N GLN A 59 14.26 19.92 -24.84
CA GLN A 59 13.39 19.55 -25.97
C GLN A 59 11.97 19.18 -25.48
N LEU A 60 11.85 18.51 -24.33
CA LEU A 60 10.56 18.27 -23.66
C LEU A 60 9.88 19.59 -23.27
N GLU A 61 10.59 20.47 -22.56
CA GLU A 61 10.08 21.78 -22.15
C GLU A 61 9.64 22.64 -23.35
N ASP A 62 10.45 22.66 -24.44
CA ASP A 62 10.13 23.39 -25.66
C ASP A 62 8.87 22.80 -26.35
N THR A 63 8.71 21.47 -26.35
CA THR A 63 7.53 20.81 -26.92
C THR A 63 6.28 21.07 -26.10
N LEU A 64 6.40 21.07 -24.78
CA LEU A 64 5.30 21.34 -23.85
C LEU A 64 5.06 22.85 -23.64
N SER A 65 5.94 23.70 -24.21
CA SER A 65 5.88 25.16 -24.04
C SER A 65 5.87 25.64 -22.60
N CYS A 66 6.48 24.91 -21.69
CA CYS A 66 6.60 25.27 -20.28
C CYS A 66 7.94 24.81 -19.69
N LYS A 67 8.33 25.42 -18.56
CA LYS A 67 9.48 24.97 -17.78
C LYS A 67 9.03 23.94 -16.76
N LEU A 68 9.76 22.83 -16.68
CA LEU A 68 9.49 21.75 -15.75
C LEU A 68 10.43 21.78 -14.53
N PHE A 69 11.59 22.42 -14.71
CA PHE A 69 12.59 22.55 -13.66
C PHE A 69 13.04 24.00 -13.43
N ILE A 70 13.38 24.31 -12.18
CA ILE A 70 14.08 25.54 -11.77
C ILE A 70 15.40 25.16 -11.11
N ARG A 71 16.40 26.03 -11.29
CA ARG A 71 17.68 25.94 -10.54
C ARG A 71 17.45 26.34 -9.10
N ALA A 72 17.97 25.54 -8.16
CA ALA A 72 17.96 25.83 -6.73
C ALA A 72 19.40 25.86 -6.20
N SER A 73 19.60 26.42 -5.02
CA SER A 73 20.92 26.48 -4.34
C SER A 73 21.55 25.10 -4.13
N LYS A 74 20.72 24.04 -4.06
CA LYS A 74 21.14 22.64 -3.92
C LYS A 74 20.53 21.78 -5.03
N GLY A 75 20.97 21.99 -6.30
CA GLY A 75 20.54 21.17 -7.44
C GLY A 75 19.37 21.79 -8.23
N ILE A 76 18.41 20.97 -8.60
CA ILE A 76 17.23 21.37 -9.38
C ILE A 76 15.96 20.94 -8.65
N LYS A 77 14.88 21.72 -8.84
CA LYS A 77 13.55 21.44 -8.29
C LYS A 77 12.51 21.54 -9.40
N LEU A 78 11.39 20.87 -9.21
CA LEU A 78 10.25 20.98 -10.10
C LEU A 78 9.61 22.37 -10.02
N THR A 79 9.05 22.82 -11.15
CA THR A 79 8.07 23.91 -11.22
C THR A 79 6.68 23.37 -10.84
N LYS A 80 5.66 24.22 -10.77
CA LYS A 80 4.26 23.78 -10.61
C LYS A 80 3.82 22.86 -11.76
N GLU A 81 4.23 23.18 -12.97
CA GLU A 81 3.98 22.38 -14.18
C GLU A 81 4.71 21.03 -14.10
N GLY A 82 5.96 21.03 -13.58
CA GLY A 82 6.73 19.82 -13.34
C GLY A 82 6.08 18.93 -12.26
N GLU A 83 5.60 19.52 -11.16
CA GLU A 83 4.86 18.79 -10.11
C GLU A 83 3.57 18.16 -10.65
N LEU A 84 2.87 18.87 -11.53
CA LEU A 84 1.68 18.33 -12.22
C LEU A 84 2.03 17.15 -13.14
N LEU A 85 3.12 17.24 -13.89
CA LEU A 85 3.52 16.22 -14.86
C LEU A 85 4.16 15.00 -14.21
N PHE A 86 4.78 15.15 -13.04
CA PHE A 86 5.57 14.12 -12.37
C PHE A 86 4.82 12.81 -12.19
N PRO A 87 3.59 12.76 -11.59
CA PRO A 87 2.87 11.51 -11.39
C PRO A 87 2.53 10.79 -12.71
N TYR A 88 2.31 11.52 -13.80
CA TYR A 88 2.06 10.91 -15.09
C TYR A 88 3.33 10.30 -15.71
N ALA A 89 4.47 10.99 -15.58
CA ALA A 89 5.75 10.46 -16.03
C ALA A 89 6.17 9.22 -15.25
N GLU A 90 5.92 9.21 -13.94
CA GLU A 90 6.12 8.05 -13.06
C GLU A 90 5.28 6.86 -13.52
N GLN A 91 3.99 7.07 -13.80
CA GLN A 91 3.10 6.02 -14.30
C GLN A 91 3.53 5.47 -15.67
N ILE A 92 3.97 6.32 -16.59
CA ILE A 92 4.48 5.91 -17.90
C ILE A 92 5.69 4.98 -17.72
N CYS A 93 6.66 5.37 -16.90
CA CYS A 93 7.85 4.56 -16.62
C CYS A 93 7.48 3.23 -15.96
N ALA A 94 6.60 3.25 -14.96
CA ALA A 94 6.14 2.05 -14.29
C ALA A 94 5.43 1.07 -15.23
N GLN A 95 4.61 1.56 -16.16
CA GLN A 95 3.91 0.74 -17.15
C GLN A 95 4.88 0.10 -18.16
N ALA A 96 5.88 0.85 -18.64
CA ALA A 96 6.90 0.32 -19.54
C ALA A 96 7.72 -0.79 -18.85
N ASP A 97 8.20 -0.53 -17.64
CA ASP A 97 8.93 -1.51 -16.80
C ASP A 97 8.12 -2.79 -16.57
N MET A 98 6.80 -2.65 -16.34
CA MET A 98 5.92 -3.80 -16.16
C MET A 98 5.81 -4.65 -17.43
N GLY A 99 5.65 -4.01 -18.59
CA GLY A 99 5.59 -4.70 -19.88
C GLY A 99 6.86 -5.49 -20.16
N GLU A 100 8.03 -4.87 -19.96
CA GLU A 100 9.33 -5.52 -20.13
C GLU A 100 9.51 -6.70 -19.16
N LYS A 101 9.15 -6.53 -17.89
CA LYS A 101 9.19 -7.60 -16.88
C LYS A 101 8.27 -8.76 -17.22
N LYS A 102 7.05 -8.47 -17.67
CA LYS A 102 6.09 -9.51 -18.09
C LYS A 102 6.62 -10.31 -19.27
N LEU A 103 7.24 -9.63 -20.25
CA LEU A 103 7.88 -10.29 -21.38
C LEU A 103 9.06 -11.17 -20.93
N ALA A 104 9.91 -10.63 -20.04
CA ALA A 104 11.03 -11.37 -19.48
C ALA A 104 10.56 -12.62 -18.68
N GLN A 105 9.44 -12.53 -17.94
CA GLN A 105 8.85 -13.65 -17.21
C GLN A 105 8.34 -14.77 -18.15
N ILE A 106 7.75 -14.41 -19.28
CA ILE A 106 7.32 -15.38 -20.30
C ILE A 106 8.54 -16.09 -20.91
N LEU A 107 9.64 -15.38 -21.09
CA LEU A 107 10.87 -15.90 -21.68
C LEU A 107 11.73 -16.72 -20.69
N ASN A 108 11.62 -16.46 -19.38
CA ASN A 108 12.46 -17.08 -18.31
C ASN A 108 11.63 -17.89 -17.31
N LEU A 109 10.86 -18.86 -17.77
CA LEU A 109 9.98 -19.70 -16.94
C LEU A 109 10.68 -20.51 -15.81
N GLU A 110 12.01 -20.59 -15.79
CA GLU A 110 12.79 -21.32 -14.78
C GLU A 110 13.24 -20.47 -13.58
N ASN A 111 13.25 -19.13 -13.69
CA ASN A 111 13.67 -18.22 -12.63
C ASN A 111 12.69 -17.05 -12.52
N GLY A 112 11.56 -17.25 -11.87
CA GLY A 112 10.54 -16.23 -11.66
C GLY A 112 10.80 -15.38 -10.41
N GLU A 113 10.21 -14.18 -10.37
CA GLU A 113 10.14 -13.32 -9.20
C GLU A 113 8.68 -13.02 -8.88
N ILE A 114 8.30 -13.07 -7.60
CA ILE A 114 7.01 -12.57 -7.11
C ILE A 114 7.28 -11.38 -6.21
N ARG A 115 6.47 -10.32 -6.38
CA ARG A 115 6.48 -9.15 -5.52
C ARG A 115 5.15 -9.03 -4.82
N ILE A 116 5.16 -9.01 -3.51
CA ILE A 116 3.97 -9.01 -2.67
C ILE A 116 4.03 -7.81 -1.74
N GLY A 117 2.94 -7.05 -1.64
CA GLY A 117 2.77 -6.05 -0.59
C GLY A 117 1.99 -6.64 0.57
N ALA A 118 2.52 -6.53 1.78
CA ALA A 118 1.85 -7.02 2.98
C ALA A 118 2.33 -6.24 4.20
N SER A 119 1.45 -6.00 5.18
CA SER A 119 1.87 -5.52 6.49
C SER A 119 2.41 -6.66 7.34
N ASP A 120 3.13 -6.36 8.44
CA ASP A 120 3.60 -7.37 9.41
C ASP A 120 2.50 -8.34 9.80
N MET A 121 1.32 -7.79 10.10
CA MET A 121 0.15 -8.57 10.50
C MET A 121 -0.29 -9.55 9.41
N THR A 122 -0.48 -9.07 8.20
CA THR A 122 -0.96 -9.91 7.10
C THR A 122 0.10 -10.89 6.62
N LEU A 123 1.37 -10.50 6.71
CA LEU A 123 2.49 -11.38 6.42
C LEU A 123 2.59 -12.52 7.43
N GLN A 124 2.67 -12.20 8.73
CA GLN A 124 2.91 -13.17 9.79
C GLN A 124 1.75 -14.14 9.97
N PHE A 125 0.52 -13.63 10.01
CA PHE A 125 -0.65 -14.44 10.39
C PHE A 125 -1.47 -14.98 9.24
N PHE A 126 -1.16 -14.59 8.01
CA PHE A 126 -1.85 -15.11 6.84
C PHE A 126 -0.91 -15.63 5.77
N LEU A 127 0.02 -14.80 5.27
CA LEU A 127 0.79 -15.15 4.09
C LEU A 127 1.92 -16.15 4.34
N LEU A 128 2.55 -16.12 5.51
CA LEU A 128 3.75 -16.91 5.83
C LEU A 128 3.56 -18.43 5.62
N PRO A 129 2.47 -19.08 6.07
CA PRO A 129 2.26 -20.51 5.82
C PRO A 129 2.13 -20.86 4.33
N TYR A 130 1.64 -19.92 3.51
CA TYR A 130 1.58 -20.10 2.05
C TYR A 130 2.95 -19.95 1.42
N LEU A 131 3.78 -19.00 1.91
CA LEU A 131 5.15 -18.82 1.43
C LEU A 131 6.02 -20.05 1.74
N GLU A 132 5.86 -20.68 2.90
CA GLU A 132 6.54 -21.93 3.25
C GLU A 132 6.24 -23.00 2.22
N ARG A 133 4.97 -23.33 2.02
CA ARG A 133 4.53 -24.34 1.04
C ARG A 133 4.92 -23.99 -0.40
N PHE A 134 4.87 -22.69 -0.73
CA PHE A 134 5.25 -22.22 -2.04
C PHE A 134 6.76 -22.37 -2.29
N HIS A 135 7.58 -22.03 -1.32
CA HIS A 135 9.04 -22.15 -1.43
C HIS A 135 9.49 -23.60 -1.53
N GLU A 136 8.87 -24.52 -0.77
CA GLU A 136 9.11 -25.95 -0.89
C GLU A 136 8.81 -26.47 -2.31
N ARG A 137 7.73 -25.99 -2.93
CA ARG A 137 7.30 -26.44 -4.25
C ARG A 137 8.05 -25.76 -5.40
N TYR A 138 8.49 -24.52 -5.20
CA TYR A 138 9.11 -23.68 -6.22
C TYR A 138 10.38 -22.99 -5.68
N PRO A 139 11.43 -23.73 -5.31
CA PRO A 139 12.61 -23.18 -4.62
C PRO A 139 13.44 -22.19 -5.45
N ALA A 140 13.29 -22.23 -6.79
CA ALA A 140 14.00 -21.32 -7.71
C ALA A 140 13.30 -19.98 -7.90
N ILE A 141 12.06 -19.80 -7.37
CA ILE A 141 11.33 -18.54 -7.49
C ILE A 141 11.73 -17.59 -6.35
N GLN A 142 12.18 -16.42 -6.72
CA GLN A 142 12.47 -15.35 -5.75
C GLN A 142 11.18 -14.70 -5.26
N VAL A 143 11.00 -14.62 -3.95
CA VAL A 143 9.86 -13.91 -3.33
C VAL A 143 10.36 -12.61 -2.69
N LYS A 144 9.81 -11.47 -3.13
CA LYS A 144 10.06 -10.17 -2.54
C LYS A 144 8.79 -9.69 -1.84
N VAL A 145 8.89 -9.47 -0.54
CA VAL A 145 7.78 -8.90 0.24
C VAL A 145 8.12 -7.47 0.63
N SER A 146 7.28 -6.53 0.21
CA SER A 146 7.35 -5.13 0.65
C SER A 146 6.46 -4.98 1.88
N ASN A 147 7.09 -4.74 3.04
CA ASN A 147 6.35 -4.49 4.27
C ASN A 147 5.84 -3.05 4.28
N ALA A 148 4.51 -2.90 4.17
CA ALA A 148 3.86 -1.61 4.14
C ALA A 148 2.42 -1.68 4.68
N PRO A 149 1.89 -0.61 5.29
CA PRO A 149 0.49 -0.50 5.63
C PRO A 149 -0.39 -0.48 4.37
N THR A 150 -1.70 -0.75 4.54
CA THR A 150 -2.65 -0.88 3.43
C THR A 150 -2.60 0.26 2.41
N PRO A 151 -2.55 1.55 2.78
CA PRO A 151 -2.51 2.62 1.78
C PRO A 151 -1.29 2.54 0.85
N GLU A 152 -0.11 2.33 1.41
CA GLU A 152 1.14 2.21 0.65
C GLU A 152 1.16 0.92 -0.20
N THR A 153 0.63 -0.20 0.33
CA THR A 153 0.47 -1.45 -0.43
C THR A 153 -0.39 -1.22 -1.68
N LEU A 154 -1.49 -0.47 -1.55
CA LEU A 154 -2.35 -0.12 -2.68
C LEU A 154 -1.64 0.79 -3.70
N ASP A 155 -0.79 1.70 -3.25
CA ASP A 155 0.01 2.54 -4.14
C ASP A 155 1.08 1.72 -4.87
N PHE A 156 1.75 0.78 -4.20
CA PHE A 156 2.66 -0.16 -4.86
C PHE A 156 1.95 -1.02 -5.91
N LEU A 157 0.72 -1.45 -5.62
CA LEU A 157 -0.08 -2.21 -6.57
C LEU A 157 -0.40 -1.38 -7.81
N ARG A 158 -0.89 -0.14 -7.66
CA ARG A 158 -1.23 0.75 -8.78
C ARG A 158 -0.04 1.10 -9.66
N THR A 159 1.14 1.22 -9.07
CA THR A 159 2.38 1.53 -9.79
C THR A 159 3.08 0.30 -10.35
N GLY A 160 2.51 -0.91 -10.17
CA GLY A 160 3.08 -2.17 -10.63
C GLY A 160 4.38 -2.57 -9.94
N ASN A 161 4.65 -2.00 -8.78
CA ASN A 161 5.81 -2.36 -7.96
C ASN A 161 5.62 -3.71 -7.26
N ILE A 162 4.38 -4.18 -7.13
CA ILE A 162 3.99 -5.50 -6.60
C ILE A 162 3.02 -6.18 -7.55
N ASP A 163 2.99 -7.51 -7.54
CA ASP A 163 2.06 -8.34 -8.32
C ASP A 163 0.66 -8.35 -7.70
N PHE A 164 0.60 -8.44 -6.37
CA PHE A 164 -0.64 -8.37 -5.57
C PHE A 164 -0.36 -7.92 -4.14
N GLY A 165 -1.40 -7.49 -3.45
CA GLY A 165 -1.34 -7.07 -2.06
C GLY A 165 -2.15 -7.97 -1.14
N ILE A 166 -1.66 -8.14 0.10
CA ILE A 166 -2.42 -8.72 1.21
C ILE A 166 -2.68 -7.61 2.23
N ILE A 167 -3.92 -7.19 2.31
CA ILE A 167 -4.32 -6.01 3.09
C ILE A 167 -5.35 -6.33 4.15
N SER A 168 -5.59 -5.42 5.08
CA SER A 168 -6.71 -5.51 6.03
C SER A 168 -7.82 -4.52 5.68
N THR A 169 -9.07 -4.97 5.81
CA THR A 169 -10.26 -4.14 5.65
C THR A 169 -10.67 -3.49 6.99
N PRO A 170 -11.45 -2.39 7.01
CA PRO A 170 -11.84 -1.62 5.83
C PRO A 170 -10.69 -0.77 5.29
N PHE A 171 -10.78 -0.40 4.04
CA PHE A 171 -9.88 0.54 3.39
C PHE A 171 -10.65 1.39 2.39
N THR A 172 -10.13 2.55 2.04
CA THR A 172 -10.72 3.38 0.99
C THR A 172 -10.40 2.71 -0.36
N SER A 173 -11.42 2.07 -0.95
CA SER A 173 -11.29 1.45 -2.26
C SER A 173 -11.35 2.53 -3.35
N HIS A 174 -10.45 2.40 -4.34
CA HIS A 174 -10.69 2.99 -5.66
C HIS A 174 -11.37 1.91 -6.51
N ALA A 175 -12.35 2.28 -7.31
CA ALA A 175 -13.37 1.41 -7.90
C ALA A 175 -12.90 0.23 -8.78
N ASP A 176 -11.61 0.09 -9.04
CA ASP A 176 -11.10 -0.81 -10.10
C ASP A 176 -10.25 -1.98 -9.60
N LEU A 177 -10.22 -2.25 -8.28
CA LEU A 177 -9.43 -3.35 -7.73
C LEU A 177 -10.28 -4.61 -7.52
N ASN A 178 -9.73 -5.77 -7.84
CA ASN A 178 -10.28 -7.04 -7.41
C ASN A 178 -9.89 -7.29 -5.95
N VAL A 179 -10.88 -7.48 -5.09
CA VAL A 179 -10.70 -7.70 -3.66
C VAL A 179 -11.37 -9.01 -3.28
N ILE A 180 -10.59 -9.92 -2.69
CA ILE A 180 -11.09 -11.22 -2.25
C ILE A 180 -10.80 -11.36 -0.76
N ASP A 181 -11.86 -11.42 0.05
CA ASP A 181 -11.75 -11.67 1.48
C ASP A 181 -11.24 -13.09 1.73
N VAL A 182 -10.19 -13.23 2.54
CA VAL A 182 -9.50 -14.51 2.74
C VAL A 182 -9.48 -14.99 4.19
N ARG A 183 -9.59 -14.08 5.15
CA ARG A 183 -9.60 -14.42 6.57
C ARG A 183 -10.30 -13.34 7.40
N GLU A 184 -11.10 -13.75 8.38
CA GLU A 184 -11.67 -12.85 9.39
C GLU A 184 -10.66 -12.64 10.52
N ILE A 185 -10.58 -11.41 11.04
CA ILE A 185 -9.70 -11.00 12.14
C ILE A 185 -10.45 -10.21 13.20
N GLU A 186 -10.01 -10.32 14.43
CA GLU A 186 -10.61 -9.67 15.60
C GLU A 186 -9.58 -8.74 16.26
N ASP A 187 -9.94 -7.47 16.43
CA ASP A 187 -9.17 -6.54 17.25
C ASP A 187 -9.68 -6.53 18.68
N ILE A 188 -8.75 -6.56 19.62
CA ILE A 188 -9.05 -6.59 21.04
C ILE A 188 -8.22 -5.56 21.80
N TYR A 189 -8.69 -5.21 22.98
CA TYR A 189 -7.91 -4.48 23.97
C TYR A 189 -7.32 -5.46 24.98
N VAL A 190 -6.00 -5.42 25.16
CA VAL A 190 -5.26 -6.28 26.07
C VAL A 190 -4.59 -5.48 27.17
N ALA A 191 -4.52 -6.06 28.35
CA ALA A 191 -3.96 -5.40 29.51
C ALA A 191 -3.15 -6.38 30.38
N GLY A 192 -2.09 -5.86 30.98
CA GLY A 192 -1.26 -6.59 31.91
C GLY A 192 -1.73 -6.45 33.38
N ARG A 193 -0.94 -7.03 34.29
CA ARG A 193 -1.29 -7.24 35.68
C ARG A 193 -1.74 -6.00 36.47
N LYS A 194 -1.19 -4.80 36.17
CA LYS A 194 -1.62 -3.57 36.90
C LYS A 194 -3.09 -3.20 36.64
N PHE A 195 -3.70 -3.74 35.62
CA PHE A 195 -5.08 -3.47 35.21
C PHE A 195 -6.04 -4.60 35.65
N ILE A 196 -5.62 -5.48 36.55
CA ILE A 196 -6.36 -6.69 36.98
C ILE A 196 -7.78 -6.38 37.45
N GLN A 197 -8.05 -5.17 37.96
CA GLN A 197 -9.38 -4.73 38.39
C GLN A 197 -10.40 -4.72 37.24
N TYR A 198 -9.95 -4.69 35.99
CA TYR A 198 -10.80 -4.74 34.79
C TYR A 198 -10.99 -6.16 34.24
N LYS A 199 -10.19 -7.13 34.72
CA LYS A 199 -10.32 -8.52 34.30
C LYS A 199 -11.70 -9.05 34.64
N ASN A 200 -12.37 -9.69 33.67
CA ASN A 200 -13.72 -10.25 33.80
C ASN A 200 -14.84 -9.22 34.06
N ARG A 201 -14.57 -7.92 34.00
CA ARG A 201 -15.61 -6.90 34.04
C ARG A 201 -16.13 -6.62 32.64
N MET A 202 -17.42 -6.34 32.55
CA MET A 202 -18.05 -5.81 31.33
C MET A 202 -17.94 -4.29 31.38
N LEU A 203 -17.13 -3.73 30.48
CA LEU A 203 -16.81 -2.32 30.41
C LEU A 203 -17.68 -1.60 29.36
N GLU A 204 -17.85 -0.30 29.53
CA GLU A 204 -18.33 0.59 28.48
C GLU A 204 -17.14 1.10 27.65
N LEU A 205 -17.35 1.42 26.38
CA LEU A 205 -16.25 1.98 25.55
C LEU A 205 -15.68 3.28 26.14
N LYS A 206 -16.52 4.07 26.81
CA LYS A 206 -16.09 5.32 27.50
C LYS A 206 -15.08 5.08 28.65
N ASP A 207 -15.00 3.89 29.17
CA ASP A 207 -13.99 3.58 30.20
C ASP A 207 -12.57 3.67 29.62
N LEU A 208 -12.40 3.49 28.31
CA LEU A 208 -11.11 3.67 27.63
C LEU A 208 -10.54 5.09 27.73
N GLU A 209 -11.39 6.12 27.84
CA GLU A 209 -10.96 7.52 28.01
C GLU A 209 -10.18 7.77 29.31
N LYS A 210 -10.29 6.84 30.28
CA LYS A 210 -9.64 6.94 31.60
C LYS A 210 -8.40 6.04 31.71
N MET A 211 -8.05 5.34 30.62
CA MET A 211 -6.95 4.37 30.61
C MET A 211 -5.78 4.89 29.80
N PRO A 212 -4.53 4.64 30.20
CA PRO A 212 -3.38 4.85 29.33
C PRO A 212 -3.47 3.86 28.18
N LEU A 213 -3.62 4.36 26.95
CA LEU A 213 -3.81 3.54 25.76
C LEU A 213 -2.52 3.45 24.93
N ILE A 214 -2.32 2.29 24.33
CA ILE A 214 -1.22 2.00 23.43
C ILE A 214 -1.82 1.60 22.08
N PHE A 215 -1.53 2.37 21.03
CA PHE A 215 -2.04 2.14 19.70
C PHE A 215 -0.90 2.04 18.67
N LEU A 216 -1.25 1.54 17.49
CA LEU A 216 -0.41 1.71 16.30
C LEU A 216 -0.37 3.17 15.84
N GLU A 217 0.65 3.53 15.07
CA GLU A 217 0.77 4.83 14.39
C GLU A 217 -0.44 5.14 13.50
N GLY A 218 -0.74 6.43 13.34
CA GLY A 218 -1.96 6.92 12.71
C GLY A 218 -2.16 6.57 11.22
N ASN A 219 -1.09 6.18 10.51
CA ASN A 219 -1.17 5.80 9.10
C ASN A 219 -1.64 4.37 8.85
N THR A 220 -1.80 3.54 9.90
CA THR A 220 -2.23 2.15 9.76
C THR A 220 -3.75 2.01 9.61
N SER A 221 -4.21 1.01 8.84
CA SER A 221 -5.65 0.72 8.71
C SER A 221 -6.29 0.27 10.02
N THR A 222 -5.56 -0.44 10.87
CA THR A 222 -6.03 -0.84 12.22
C THR A 222 -6.31 0.38 13.08
N ARG A 223 -5.40 1.37 13.10
CA ARG A 223 -5.59 2.60 13.85
C ARG A 223 -6.80 3.38 13.36
N LYS A 224 -6.90 3.61 12.07
CA LYS A 224 -8.03 4.35 11.45
C LYS A 224 -9.36 3.67 11.75
N PHE A 225 -9.44 2.35 11.56
CA PHE A 225 -10.64 1.58 11.88
C PHE A 225 -11.07 1.75 13.33
N MET A 226 -10.14 1.63 14.27
CA MET A 226 -10.46 1.72 15.69
C MET A 226 -10.87 3.14 16.09
N GLU A 227 -10.22 4.16 15.57
CA GLU A 227 -10.60 5.57 15.80
C GLU A 227 -11.98 5.88 15.25
N GLU A 228 -12.29 5.44 14.03
CA GLU A 228 -13.61 5.61 13.43
C GLU A 228 -14.69 4.89 14.25
N PHE A 229 -14.41 3.68 14.71
CA PHE A 229 -15.32 2.91 15.56
C PHE A 229 -15.59 3.63 16.89
N LEU A 230 -14.56 4.08 17.59
CA LEU A 230 -14.68 4.80 18.86
C LEU A 230 -15.41 6.13 18.69
N ASN A 231 -15.03 6.92 17.67
CA ASN A 231 -15.65 8.21 17.36
C ASN A 231 -17.16 8.07 17.06
N LYS A 232 -17.55 7.02 16.34
CA LYS A 232 -18.96 6.70 16.05
C LYS A 232 -19.75 6.45 17.34
N HIS A 233 -19.11 5.99 18.39
CA HIS A 233 -19.72 5.75 19.71
C HIS A 233 -19.53 6.92 20.67
N GLY A 234 -19.04 8.07 20.21
CA GLY A 234 -18.82 9.26 21.03
C GLY A 234 -17.69 9.10 22.06
N VAL A 235 -16.72 8.26 21.76
CA VAL A 235 -15.55 7.98 22.60
C VAL A 235 -14.32 8.60 21.96
N ASN A 236 -13.71 9.57 22.64
CA ASN A 236 -12.52 10.25 22.20
C ASN A 236 -11.33 9.80 23.06
N VAL A 237 -10.41 9.11 22.48
CA VAL A 237 -9.22 8.61 23.16
C VAL A 237 -7.97 9.29 22.61
N LYS A 238 -7.02 9.54 23.49
CA LYS A 238 -5.69 9.98 23.12
C LYS A 238 -4.71 8.93 23.61
N PRO A 239 -3.99 8.23 22.69
CA PRO A 239 -3.02 7.24 23.12
C PRO A 239 -1.87 7.90 23.89
N GLU A 240 -1.37 7.21 24.90
CA GLU A 240 -0.17 7.60 25.63
C GLU A 240 1.09 7.13 24.89
N PHE A 241 0.97 5.99 24.18
CA PHE A 241 2.03 5.46 23.33
C PHE A 241 1.49 5.17 21.94
N GLU A 242 2.24 5.59 20.93
CA GLU A 242 2.03 5.25 19.51
C GLU A 242 3.24 4.46 19.02
N LEU A 243 3.00 3.26 18.51
CA LEU A 243 4.03 2.29 18.18
C LEU A 243 3.90 1.81 16.74
N ALA A 244 5.03 1.51 16.10
CA ALA A 244 5.07 1.09 14.70
C ALA A 244 4.54 -0.33 14.47
N THR A 245 4.65 -1.24 15.47
CA THR A 245 4.31 -2.65 15.31
C THR A 245 3.41 -3.18 16.42
N SER A 246 2.58 -4.17 16.10
CA SER A 246 1.69 -4.83 17.06
C SER A 246 2.44 -5.64 18.13
N ASP A 247 3.59 -6.21 17.78
CA ASP A 247 4.44 -6.91 18.75
C ASP A 247 4.89 -5.98 19.88
N MET A 248 5.25 -4.74 19.55
CA MET A 248 5.62 -3.76 20.56
C MET A 248 4.43 -3.38 21.44
N ILE A 249 3.21 -3.31 20.91
CA ILE A 249 2.00 -3.09 21.71
C ILE A 249 1.84 -4.21 22.76
N VAL A 250 1.98 -5.47 22.33
CA VAL A 250 1.92 -6.64 23.23
C VAL A 250 3.00 -6.56 24.32
N GLN A 251 4.23 -6.21 23.95
CA GLN A 251 5.35 -6.04 24.88
C GLN A 251 5.10 -4.93 25.91
N PHE A 252 4.56 -3.79 25.50
CA PHE A 252 4.26 -2.67 26.39
C PHE A 252 3.09 -3.00 27.31
N ALA A 253 2.02 -3.60 26.78
CA ALA A 253 0.89 -4.06 27.57
C ALA A 253 1.30 -5.12 28.62
N GLY A 254 2.16 -6.06 28.25
CA GLY A 254 2.71 -7.08 29.15
C GLY A 254 3.50 -6.47 30.33
N ARG A 255 4.19 -5.36 30.08
CA ARG A 255 4.85 -4.58 31.14
C ARG A 255 3.92 -3.65 31.89
N SER A 256 2.62 -3.71 31.58
CA SER A 256 1.56 -2.89 32.20
C SER A 256 1.81 -1.38 32.06
N LEU A 257 2.37 -0.93 30.92
CA LEU A 257 2.54 0.48 30.60
C LEU A 257 1.23 1.12 30.15
N GLY A 258 0.27 0.31 29.68
CA GLY A 258 -1.05 0.74 29.25
C GLY A 258 -1.90 -0.43 28.77
N VAL A 259 -3.06 -0.09 28.22
CA VAL A 259 -3.99 -1.00 27.57
C VAL A 259 -3.73 -0.94 26.06
N GLY A 260 -3.31 -2.05 25.48
CA GLY A 260 -2.95 -2.14 24.08
C GLY A 260 -4.14 -2.53 23.20
N CYS A 261 -4.32 -1.85 22.06
CA CYS A 261 -5.25 -2.26 21.01
C CYS A 261 -4.48 -3.04 19.94
N VAL A 262 -4.83 -4.30 19.73
CA VAL A 262 -4.07 -5.20 18.84
C VAL A 262 -4.98 -6.29 18.28
N MET A 263 -4.65 -6.81 17.09
CA MET A 263 -5.29 -8.03 16.58
C MET A 263 -5.00 -9.19 17.55
N ARG A 264 -6.03 -9.99 17.84
CA ARG A 264 -5.98 -11.08 18.84
C ARG A 264 -4.79 -12.03 18.66
N ASP A 265 -4.50 -12.40 17.43
CA ASP A 265 -3.43 -13.36 17.11
C ASP A 265 -2.05 -12.92 17.63
N PHE A 266 -1.75 -11.61 17.65
CA PHE A 266 -0.50 -11.09 18.24
C PHE A 266 -0.37 -11.33 19.72
N ALA A 267 -1.48 -11.32 20.44
CA ALA A 267 -1.50 -11.47 21.89
C ALA A 267 -1.84 -12.89 22.34
N GLN A 268 -2.09 -13.83 21.42
CA GLN A 268 -2.63 -15.14 21.76
C GLN A 268 -1.77 -15.89 22.75
N GLN A 269 -0.46 -15.93 22.57
CA GLN A 269 0.46 -16.59 23.50
C GLN A 269 0.37 -16.00 24.91
N GLN A 270 0.36 -14.66 25.03
CA GLN A 270 0.29 -13.96 26.32
C GLN A 270 -1.10 -14.04 26.96
N LEU A 271 -2.14 -14.24 26.16
CA LEU A 271 -3.48 -14.54 26.67
C LEU A 271 -3.55 -15.96 27.26
N ASP A 272 -2.92 -16.93 26.58
CA ASP A 272 -2.91 -18.34 26.98
C ASP A 272 -2.05 -18.58 28.25
N ASP A 273 -0.90 -17.91 28.37
CA ASP A 273 -0.03 -17.99 29.53
C ASP A 273 -0.46 -17.07 30.68
N GLY A 274 -1.48 -16.23 30.47
CA GLY A 274 -2.05 -15.34 31.48
C GLY A 274 -1.23 -14.08 31.78
N THR A 275 -0.18 -13.80 31.01
CA THR A 275 0.60 -12.54 31.09
C THR A 275 -0.26 -11.34 30.73
N LEU A 276 -1.15 -11.51 29.77
CA LEU A 276 -2.16 -10.55 29.36
C LEU A 276 -3.57 -11.12 29.55
N PHE A 277 -4.55 -10.24 29.60
CA PHE A 277 -5.96 -10.59 29.48
C PHE A 277 -6.67 -9.60 28.57
N ALA A 278 -7.68 -10.08 27.86
CA ALA A 278 -8.51 -9.23 27.01
C ALA A 278 -9.57 -8.51 27.85
N LEU A 279 -9.78 -7.22 27.58
CA LEU A 279 -10.90 -6.45 28.10
C LEU A 279 -12.19 -6.86 27.40
N ARG A 280 -13.31 -6.85 28.13
CA ARG A 280 -14.63 -7.16 27.63
C ARG A 280 -15.50 -5.92 27.61
N PHE A 281 -16.13 -5.62 26.47
CA PHE A 281 -17.00 -4.48 26.32
C PHE A 281 -18.44 -4.91 26.06
N ARG A 282 -19.42 -4.09 26.49
CA ARG A 282 -20.83 -4.30 26.16
C ARG A 282 -21.06 -4.11 24.66
N THR A 283 -20.39 -3.13 24.07
CA THR A 283 -20.42 -2.88 22.63
C THR A 283 -19.38 -3.77 21.95
N MET A 284 -19.85 -4.60 21.03
CA MET A 284 -18.97 -5.50 20.27
C MET A 284 -18.15 -4.69 19.27
N ILE A 285 -16.84 -4.89 19.27
CA ILE A 285 -15.95 -4.37 18.21
C ILE A 285 -16.19 -5.22 16.96
N PRO A 286 -16.52 -4.61 15.81
CA PRO A 286 -16.75 -5.36 14.59
C PRO A 286 -15.48 -6.07 14.14
N LYS A 287 -15.63 -7.27 13.62
CA LYS A 287 -14.53 -7.99 13.02
C LYS A 287 -14.13 -7.34 11.70
N ARG A 288 -12.87 -7.44 11.36
CA ARG A 288 -12.30 -7.03 10.07
C ARG A 288 -11.90 -8.26 9.27
N LYS A 289 -11.39 -8.04 8.08
CA LYS A 289 -10.94 -9.12 7.22
C LYS A 289 -9.55 -8.84 6.67
N ILE A 290 -8.81 -9.89 6.41
CA ILE A 290 -7.67 -9.87 5.50
C ILE A 290 -8.21 -10.14 4.11
N ALA A 291 -7.72 -9.41 3.14
CA ALA A 291 -8.10 -9.55 1.73
C ALA A 291 -6.88 -9.60 0.82
N VAL A 292 -6.97 -10.39 -0.22
CA VAL A 292 -6.07 -10.36 -1.38
C VAL A 292 -6.58 -9.28 -2.33
N VAL A 293 -5.69 -8.42 -2.80
CA VAL A 293 -6.01 -7.38 -3.79
C VAL A 293 -5.13 -7.51 -5.01
N THR A 294 -5.77 -7.42 -6.18
CA THR A 294 -5.10 -7.35 -7.49
C THR A 294 -5.66 -6.18 -8.30
N ASP A 295 -4.84 -5.62 -9.18
CA ASP A 295 -5.29 -4.63 -10.15
C ASP A 295 -5.53 -5.34 -11.50
N PRO A 296 -6.77 -5.36 -12.03
CA PRO A 296 -7.08 -6.06 -13.28
C PRO A 296 -6.33 -5.50 -14.49
N ARG A 297 -5.82 -4.27 -14.39
CA ARG A 297 -5.01 -3.63 -15.44
C ARG A 297 -3.57 -4.10 -15.44
N ILE A 298 -3.12 -4.71 -14.34
CA ILE A 298 -1.75 -5.15 -14.11
C ILE A 298 -1.73 -6.67 -14.07
N PRO A 299 -1.17 -7.33 -15.10
CA PRO A 299 -1.11 -8.78 -15.09
C PRO A 299 -0.24 -9.28 -13.93
N VAL A 300 -0.76 -10.20 -13.16
CA VAL A 300 0.02 -10.91 -12.13
C VAL A 300 1.06 -11.79 -12.82
N SER A 301 2.24 -11.92 -12.26
CA SER A 301 3.27 -12.81 -12.78
C SER A 301 2.80 -14.27 -12.76
N ALA A 302 3.33 -15.13 -13.66
CA ALA A 302 3.00 -16.54 -13.67
C ALA A 302 3.29 -17.24 -12.33
N ALA A 303 4.36 -16.81 -11.63
CA ALA A 303 4.69 -17.29 -10.30
C ALA A 303 3.70 -16.74 -9.25
N GLY A 304 3.29 -15.47 -9.36
CA GLY A 304 2.26 -14.87 -8.53
C GLY A 304 0.90 -15.55 -8.68
N GLU A 305 0.50 -15.91 -9.91
CA GLU A 305 -0.72 -16.68 -10.16
C GLU A 305 -0.70 -18.04 -9.44
N LYS A 306 0.43 -18.75 -9.46
CA LYS A 306 0.56 -20.03 -8.73
C LYS A 306 0.41 -19.87 -7.22
N LEU A 307 0.96 -18.81 -6.64
CA LEU A 307 0.78 -18.53 -5.22
C LEU A 307 -0.68 -18.14 -4.90
N LEU A 308 -1.29 -17.33 -5.74
CA LEU A 308 -2.71 -16.96 -5.60
C LEU A 308 -3.61 -18.21 -5.72
N ASP A 309 -3.34 -19.10 -6.67
CA ASP A 309 -4.08 -20.37 -6.81
C ASP A 309 -3.97 -21.24 -5.55
N MET A 310 -2.80 -21.30 -4.90
CA MET A 310 -2.63 -22.01 -3.63
C MET A 310 -3.46 -21.37 -2.52
N ILE A 311 -3.49 -20.04 -2.44
CA ILE A 311 -4.31 -19.31 -1.47
C ILE A 311 -5.79 -19.56 -1.73
N MET A 312 -6.23 -19.46 -2.99
CA MET A 312 -7.65 -19.63 -3.38
C MET A 312 -8.15 -21.07 -3.25
N ALA A 313 -7.26 -22.04 -3.41
CA ALA A 313 -7.62 -23.46 -3.24
C ALA A 313 -8.05 -23.77 -1.80
N ASP A 314 -7.38 -23.17 -0.81
CA ASP A 314 -7.71 -23.35 0.61
C ASP A 314 -8.99 -22.61 1.03
N LEU A 315 -9.40 -21.59 0.26
CA LEU A 315 -10.60 -20.81 0.54
C LEU A 315 -11.89 -21.46 0.00
N LYS A 316 -11.76 -22.36 -0.98
CA LYS A 316 -12.91 -23.13 -1.45
C LYS A 316 -13.29 -24.09 -0.33
N PRO A 317 -14.50 -24.03 0.25
CA PRO A 317 -14.94 -25.05 1.17
C PRO A 317 -14.83 -26.39 0.44
N ALA A 318 -14.43 -27.45 1.16
CA ALA A 318 -14.44 -28.82 0.65
C ALA A 318 -15.89 -29.17 0.24
N ALA A 319 -16.31 -28.66 -0.90
CA ALA A 319 -17.59 -28.94 -1.51
C ALA A 319 -17.44 -30.28 -2.22
N SER A 320 -18.18 -31.27 -1.69
CA SER A 320 -18.52 -32.54 -2.34
C SER A 320 -17.42 -33.63 -2.44
N LEU A 321 -17.13 -34.26 -1.29
CA LEU A 321 -16.87 -35.68 -1.27
C LEU A 321 -18.05 -36.42 -0.63
N HIS A 322 -19.25 -36.20 -1.11
CA HIS A 322 -20.41 -37.08 -0.86
C HIS A 322 -21.31 -37.01 -2.09
N ASN A 323 -20.92 -37.78 -3.11
CA ASN A 323 -21.80 -38.37 -4.08
C ASN A 323 -21.08 -39.59 -4.64
N ASN A 324 -21.26 -40.71 -3.98
CA ASN A 324 -21.64 -41.99 -4.54
C ASN A 324 -21.93 -42.96 -3.39
#